data_065f9190165b7cda992b40d2e674a7fa
#
_entry.id   065f9190165b7cda992b40d2e674a7fa
#
_cell.length_a   1.000
_cell.length_b   1.000
_cell.length_c   1.000
_cell.angle_alpha   90.00
_cell.angle_beta   90.00
_cell.angle_gamma   90.00
#
_symmetry.space_group_name_H-M   'P 1'
#
loop_
_entity.id
_entity.type
_entity.pdbx_description
1 polymer ?
#
loop_
_entity_poly.entity_id
_entity_poly.type
_entity_poly.pdbx_seq_one_letter_code
_entity_poly.pdbx_strand_id
1 'polypeptide(L)' 'RYAVLDVFVPDTAGSLGRLFTELGEIGVNIEDLSLEHSAGAQMGVARISLDPSIVASTVKQLEERGWNTGSGD' A
#
# COMPACT_ATOMS: atom_id res chain seq x y z
N ARG A 1 -14.36 6.67 -10.03
CA ARG A 1 -13.04 7.27 -10.04
C ARG A 1 -12.27 6.88 -8.78
N TYR A 2 -11.05 6.41 -8.96
CA TYR A 2 -10.26 5.91 -7.84
C TYR A 2 -9.10 6.84 -7.56
N ALA A 3 -8.63 6.83 -6.33
CA ALA A 3 -7.38 7.46 -5.95
C ALA A 3 -6.30 6.40 -5.90
N VAL A 4 -5.05 6.84 -6.01
CA VAL A 4 -3.89 5.95 -6.00
C VAL A 4 -3.08 6.21 -4.75
N LEU A 5 -2.72 5.12 -4.07
CA LEU A 5 -1.88 5.16 -2.89
C LEU A 5 -0.69 4.24 -3.11
N ASP A 6 0.51 4.77 -2.92
CA ASP A 6 1.73 3.97 -2.98
C ASP A 6 2.13 3.55 -1.58
N VAL A 7 2.43 2.25 -1.40
CA VAL A 7 2.98 1.73 -0.16
C VAL A 7 4.34 1.13 -0.48
N PHE A 8 5.35 1.55 0.25
CA PHE A 8 6.71 1.05 0.05
C PHE A 8 6.86 -0.26 0.82
N VAL A 9 7.16 -1.33 0.09
CA VAL A 9 7.22 -2.69 0.65
C VAL A 9 8.67 -3.14 0.69
N PRO A 10 9.22 -3.40 1.88
CA PRO A 10 10.60 -3.91 1.98
C PRO A 10 10.74 -5.24 1.27
N ASP A 11 11.91 -5.47 0.68
CA ASP A 11 12.24 -6.74 0.03
C ASP A 11 12.60 -7.77 1.09
N THR A 12 11.62 -8.13 1.89
CA THR A 12 11.76 -9.07 3.00
C THR A 12 10.67 -10.11 2.87
N ALA A 13 11.00 -11.35 3.17
CA ALA A 13 10.03 -12.45 3.06
C ALA A 13 8.78 -12.12 3.88
N GLY A 14 7.63 -12.30 3.27
CA GLY A 14 6.35 -12.10 3.92
C GLY A 14 5.84 -10.67 3.98
N SER A 15 6.64 -9.68 3.55
CA SER A 15 6.21 -8.27 3.64
C SER A 15 4.93 -7.99 2.87
N LEU A 16 4.84 -8.49 1.65
CA LEU A 16 3.66 -8.25 0.82
C LEU A 16 2.43 -8.95 1.40
N GLY A 17 2.61 -10.18 1.88
CA GLY A 17 1.52 -10.90 2.55
C GLY A 17 1.04 -10.18 3.79
N ARG A 18 1.98 -9.62 4.58
CA ARG A 18 1.62 -8.83 5.76
C ARG A 18 0.83 -7.59 5.36
N LEU A 19 1.26 -6.92 4.28
CA LEU A 19 0.53 -5.73 3.82
C LEU A 19 -0.92 -6.08 3.46
N PHE A 20 -1.13 -7.17 2.72
CA PHE A 20 -2.48 -7.56 2.34
C PHE A 20 -3.31 -7.95 3.55
N THR A 21 -2.73 -8.64 4.51
CA THR A 21 -3.43 -9.01 5.73
C THR A 21 -3.87 -7.75 6.49
N GLU A 22 -2.97 -6.78 6.61
CA GLU A 22 -3.28 -5.56 7.36
C GLU A 22 -4.28 -4.68 6.64
N LEU A 23 -4.21 -4.61 5.31
CA LEU A 23 -5.23 -3.90 4.55
C LEU A 23 -6.62 -4.51 4.77
N GLY A 24 -6.68 -5.83 4.84
CA GLY A 24 -7.95 -6.51 5.17
C GLY A 24 -8.42 -6.19 6.57
N GLU A 25 -7.51 -6.11 7.54
CA GLU A 25 -7.87 -5.76 8.92
C GLU A 25 -8.38 -4.33 9.03
N ILE A 26 -7.78 -3.43 8.25
CA ILE A 26 -8.24 -2.03 8.18
C ILE A 26 -9.62 -1.94 7.52
N GLY A 27 -9.95 -2.91 6.68
CA GLY A 27 -11.23 -2.93 5.97
C GLY A 27 -11.19 -2.29 4.60
N VAL A 28 -10.00 -2.21 4.01
CA VAL A 28 -9.83 -1.59 2.69
C VAL A 28 -10.28 -2.55 1.60
N ASN A 29 -11.11 -2.07 0.70
CA ASN A 29 -11.47 -2.78 -0.51
C ASN A 29 -10.57 -2.29 -1.64
N ILE A 30 -9.65 -3.13 -2.09
CA ILE A 30 -8.69 -2.78 -3.13
C ILE A 30 -9.39 -2.95 -4.48
N GLU A 31 -9.45 -1.87 -5.27
CA GLU A 31 -10.07 -1.91 -6.58
C GLU A 31 -9.10 -2.36 -7.66
N ASP A 32 -7.83 -2.03 -7.50
CA ASP A 32 -6.78 -2.45 -8.41
C ASP A 32 -5.44 -2.39 -7.70
N LEU A 33 -4.49 -3.17 -8.18
CA LEU A 33 -3.17 -3.27 -7.57
C LEU A 33 -2.12 -3.48 -8.64
N SER A 34 -1.03 -2.73 -8.57
CA SER A 34 0.16 -3.05 -9.34
C SER A 34 1.38 -3.03 -8.43
N LEU A 35 2.33 -3.90 -8.74
CA LEU A 35 3.58 -3.98 -8.01
C LEU A 35 4.69 -3.53 -8.94
N GLU A 36 5.52 -2.62 -8.46
CA GLU A 36 6.68 -2.15 -9.20
C GLU A 36 7.92 -2.46 -8.40
N HIS A 37 8.91 -3.00 -9.08
CA HIS A 37 10.14 -3.43 -8.45
C HIS A 37 11.30 -3.14 -9.39
N SER A 38 12.26 -2.36 -8.93
CA SER A 38 13.44 -2.05 -9.72
C SER A 38 14.53 -3.09 -9.44
N ALA A 39 15.24 -3.49 -10.49
CA ALA A 39 16.35 -4.42 -10.34
C ALA A 39 17.37 -3.85 -9.36
N GLY A 40 17.75 -4.63 -8.36
CA GLY A 40 18.71 -4.21 -7.34
C GLY A 40 18.15 -3.33 -6.26
N ALA A 41 16.88 -2.93 -6.35
CA ALA A 41 16.26 -2.14 -5.31
C ALA A 41 15.91 -3.02 -4.11
N GLN A 42 15.99 -2.45 -2.91
CA GLN A 42 15.66 -3.16 -1.69
C GLN A 42 14.21 -2.97 -1.29
N MET A 43 13.45 -2.23 -2.06
CA MET A 43 12.03 -2.00 -1.82
C MET A 43 11.25 -2.06 -3.12
N GLY A 44 10.05 -2.58 -3.04
CA GLY A 44 9.08 -2.47 -4.09
C GLY A 44 8.06 -1.41 -3.76
N VAL A 45 7.22 -1.08 -4.72
CA VAL A 45 6.11 -0.17 -4.51
C VAL A 45 4.82 -0.90 -4.85
N ALA A 46 3.92 -0.97 -3.89
CA ALA A 46 2.57 -1.46 -4.11
C ALA A 46 1.71 -0.25 -4.41
N ARG A 47 1.24 -0.14 -5.64
CA ARG A 47 0.37 0.96 -6.05
C ARG A 47 -1.05 0.47 -6.01
N ILE A 48 -1.84 1.04 -5.13
CA ILE A 48 -3.17 0.56 -4.78
C ILE A 48 -4.19 1.59 -5.21
N SER A 49 -5.22 1.15 -5.94
CA SER A 49 -6.34 2.02 -6.30
C SER A 49 -7.49 1.76 -5.34
N LEU A 50 -8.00 2.81 -4.74
CA LEU A 50 -9.09 2.70 -3.78
C LEU A 50 -10.01 3.92 -3.86
N ASP A 51 -11.12 3.83 -3.17
CA ASP A 51 -12.09 4.92 -3.11
C ASP A 51 -11.41 6.16 -2.50
N PRO A 52 -11.51 7.33 -3.16
CA PRO A 52 -10.88 8.54 -2.63
C PRO A 52 -11.30 8.89 -1.21
N SER A 53 -12.52 8.54 -0.81
CA SER A 53 -13.04 8.91 0.50
C SER A 53 -12.32 8.20 1.65
N ILE A 54 -11.59 7.11 1.38
CA ILE A 54 -10.92 6.36 2.44
C ILE A 54 -9.41 6.50 2.40
N VAL A 55 -8.86 7.27 1.46
CA VAL A 55 -7.40 7.36 1.31
C VAL A 55 -6.74 7.90 2.58
N ALA A 56 -7.24 9.01 3.10
CA ALA A 56 -6.60 9.66 4.25
C ALA A 56 -6.61 8.75 5.49
N SER A 57 -7.73 8.08 5.77
CA SER A 57 -7.79 7.19 6.92
C SER A 57 -6.93 5.94 6.72
N THR A 58 -6.86 5.44 5.48
CA THR A 58 -6.03 4.28 5.16
C THR A 58 -4.55 4.62 5.35
N VAL A 59 -4.11 5.77 4.85
CA VAL A 59 -2.73 6.24 5.02
C VAL A 59 -2.39 6.33 6.51
N LYS A 60 -3.27 6.95 7.28
CA LYS A 60 -3.02 7.12 8.71
C LYS A 60 -2.87 5.77 9.40
N GLN A 61 -3.76 4.82 9.13
CA GLN A 61 -3.71 3.51 9.77
C GLN A 61 -2.49 2.71 9.33
N LEU A 62 -2.11 2.78 8.06
CA LEU A 62 -0.90 2.10 7.59
C LEU A 62 0.34 2.69 8.25
N GLU A 63 0.42 4.01 8.35
CA GLU A 63 1.58 4.64 8.97
C GLU A 63 1.67 4.32 10.45
N GLU A 64 0.53 4.22 11.13
CA GLU A 64 0.50 3.80 12.53
C GLU A 64 1.00 2.37 12.71
N ARG A 65 0.88 1.55 11.67
CA ARG A 65 1.37 0.16 11.69
C ARG A 65 2.81 0.04 11.18
N GLY A 66 3.47 1.16 10.90
CA GLY A 66 4.86 1.18 10.50
C GLY A 66 5.13 1.18 9.01
N TRP A 67 4.09 1.28 8.18
CA TRP A 67 4.27 1.33 6.74
C TRP A 67 4.65 2.74 6.29
N ASN A 68 5.47 2.80 5.22
CA ASN A 68 5.78 4.07 4.56
C ASN A 68 4.90 4.20 3.33
N THR A 69 4.25 5.35 3.19
CA THR A 69 3.34 5.59 2.09
C THR A 69 3.70 6.85 1.35
N GLY A 70 3.27 6.91 0.08
CA GLY A 70 3.34 8.11 -0.74
C GLY A 70 2.02 8.30 -1.45
N SER A 71 1.62 9.55 -1.65
CA SER A 71 0.43 9.80 -2.45
C SER A 71 0.80 9.70 -3.92
N GLY A 72 -0.17 9.33 -4.76
CA GLY A 72 0.05 9.18 -6.18
C GLY A 72 0.04 10.48 -6.97
N ASP A 73 0.09 11.58 -6.29
CA ASP A 73 0.08 12.90 -6.94
C ASP A 73 1.45 13.30 -7.40
#